data_950e55337bd366e861ec73e471441943
#
_entry.id   950e55337bd366e861ec73e471441943
#
_cell.length_a   1.000
_cell.length_b   1.000
_cell.length_c   1.000
_cell.angle_alpha   90.00
_cell.angle_beta   90.00
_cell.angle_gamma   90.00
#
_symmetry.space_group_name_H-M   'P 1'
#
loop_
_entity.id
_entity.type
_entity.pdbx_description
1 polymer ?
#
loop_
_entity_poly.entity_id
_entity_poly.type
_entity_poly.pdbx_seq_one_letter_code
_entity_poly.pdbx_strand_id
1 'polypeptide(L)'
;MIIFAIVFSNGLEPSSGPGLMFVSLPIAFGSMPGGVFFGTVFFVLVSIAALSSAISIAEPAVAWAVEKGISRIVASATICSFAWFIGLGSVLSFNEWSEYKLFGKTFFDVLDFLTSSIMLPLGGLLIAIFVGWFMSTDMIRKEMRMKNDVIFTVWRFILRFISPVAITLIFINGLGLL
;
A
#
# COMPACT_ATOMS: atom_id res chain seq x y z
N MET A 1 12.07 5.17 9.01
CA MET A 1 13.35 5.46 9.71
C MET A 1 13.27 5.23 11.22
N ILE A 2 12.28 5.74 11.95
CA ILE A 2 12.17 5.57 13.42
C ILE A 2 12.12 4.09 13.85
N ILE A 3 11.35 3.25 13.15
CA ILE A 3 11.22 1.82 13.41
C ILE A 3 12.58 1.11 13.36
N PHE A 4 13.37 1.36 12.32
CA PHE A 4 14.69 0.76 12.19
C PHE A 4 15.65 1.23 13.29
N ALA A 5 15.59 2.51 13.69
CA ALA A 5 16.40 3.02 14.79
C ALA A 5 16.09 2.29 16.10
N ILE A 6 14.81 2.04 16.41
CA ILE A 6 14.39 1.30 17.61
C ILE A 6 14.85 -0.16 17.54
N VAL A 7 14.70 -0.83 16.40
CA VAL A 7 15.09 -2.24 16.24
C VAL A 7 16.61 -2.40 16.38
N PHE A 8 17.40 -1.57 15.69
CA PHE A 8 18.87 -1.64 15.76
C PHE A 8 19.44 -1.22 17.12
N SER A 9 18.85 -0.23 17.80
CA SER A 9 19.29 0.18 19.13
C SER A 9 19.11 -0.92 20.20
N ASN A 10 18.18 -1.86 19.95
CA ASN A 10 17.95 -3.01 20.82
C ASN A 10 18.66 -4.30 20.34
N GLY A 11 19.54 -4.21 19.34
CA GLY A 11 20.32 -5.34 18.84
C GLY A 11 19.48 -6.42 18.14
N LEU A 12 18.29 -6.07 17.67
CA LEU A 12 17.40 -6.98 16.96
C LEU A 12 17.70 -6.95 15.46
N GLU A 13 17.59 -8.10 14.80
CA GLU A 13 17.66 -8.16 13.35
C GLU A 13 16.36 -7.59 12.74
N PRO A 14 16.47 -6.71 11.74
CA PRO A 14 15.30 -6.16 11.06
C PRO A 14 14.67 -7.24 10.19
N SER A 15 13.57 -7.81 10.65
CA SER A 15 12.70 -8.60 9.78
C SER A 15 12.00 -7.69 8.77
N SER A 16 11.49 -8.25 7.68
CA SER A 16 10.71 -7.50 6.69
C SER A 16 9.21 -7.74 6.86
N GLY A 17 8.40 -6.81 6.37
CA GLY A 17 6.95 -6.95 6.36
C GLY A 17 6.30 -7.01 7.75
N PRO A 18 5.25 -7.83 7.93
CA PRO A 18 4.50 -7.94 9.19
C PRO A 18 5.36 -8.38 10.38
N GLY A 19 6.41 -9.18 10.16
CA GLY A 19 7.32 -9.62 11.21
C GLY A 19 8.01 -8.46 11.91
N LEU A 20 8.43 -7.43 11.17
CA LEU A 20 9.03 -6.24 11.76
C LEU A 20 8.06 -5.53 12.72
N MET A 21 6.79 -5.44 12.34
CA MET A 21 5.78 -4.66 13.04
C MET A 21 5.18 -5.40 14.23
N PHE A 22 4.93 -6.70 14.09
CA PHE A 22 4.20 -7.48 15.09
C PHE A 22 5.08 -8.42 15.92
N VAL A 23 6.35 -8.62 15.55
CA VAL A 23 7.31 -9.41 16.33
C VAL A 23 8.44 -8.52 16.84
N SER A 24 9.22 -7.89 15.94
CA SER A 24 10.42 -7.15 16.35
C SER A 24 10.11 -5.91 17.18
N LEU A 25 9.08 -5.12 16.81
CA LEU A 25 8.72 -3.92 17.56
C LEU A 25 8.18 -4.19 18.98
N PRO A 26 7.25 -5.14 19.22
CA PRO A 26 6.84 -5.49 20.58
C PRO A 26 7.99 -5.91 21.46
N ILE A 27 8.94 -6.71 20.94
CA ILE A 27 10.14 -7.12 21.68
C ILE A 27 10.99 -5.88 22.02
N ALA A 28 11.23 -5.00 21.07
CA ALA A 28 11.98 -3.77 21.28
C ALA A 28 11.32 -2.85 22.32
N PHE A 29 10.02 -2.66 22.27
CA PHE A 29 9.28 -1.91 23.29
C PHE A 29 9.34 -2.59 24.67
N GLY A 30 9.29 -3.92 24.72
CA GLY A 30 9.40 -4.68 25.98
C GLY A 30 10.74 -4.50 26.70
N SER A 31 11.81 -4.21 25.97
CA SER A 31 13.16 -4.00 26.51
C SER A 31 13.46 -2.55 26.90
N MET A 32 12.61 -1.58 26.54
CA MET A 32 12.81 -0.15 26.80
C MET A 32 12.17 0.31 28.11
N PRO A 33 12.78 1.27 28.86
CA PRO A 33 12.11 1.92 29.97
C PRO A 33 10.85 2.64 29.49
N GLY A 34 9.70 2.35 30.12
CA GLY A 34 8.40 2.90 29.69
C GLY A 34 7.85 2.31 28.39
N GLY A 35 8.45 1.22 27.88
CA GLY A 35 8.10 0.62 26.58
C GLY A 35 6.66 0.18 26.48
N VAL A 36 6.02 -0.26 27.57
CA VAL A 36 4.58 -0.57 27.57
C VAL A 36 3.73 0.64 27.20
N PHE A 37 4.03 1.81 27.75
CA PHE A 37 3.31 3.04 27.42
C PHE A 37 3.56 3.44 25.96
N PHE A 38 4.82 3.55 25.54
CA PHE A 38 5.17 3.95 24.17
C PHE A 38 4.67 2.93 23.14
N GLY A 39 4.76 1.64 23.42
CA GLY A 39 4.23 0.58 22.57
C GLY A 39 2.71 0.66 22.42
N THR A 40 1.99 0.88 23.51
CA THR A 40 0.53 1.03 23.47
C THR A 40 0.13 2.23 22.60
N VAL A 41 0.73 3.41 22.84
CA VAL A 41 0.47 4.62 22.05
C VAL A 41 0.79 4.38 20.57
N PHE A 42 1.93 3.76 20.27
CA PHE A 42 2.34 3.42 18.91
C PHE A 42 1.30 2.54 18.20
N PHE A 43 0.88 1.42 18.81
CA PHE A 43 -0.07 0.52 18.19
C PHE A 43 -1.47 1.11 18.06
N VAL A 44 -1.91 1.97 18.98
CA VAL A 44 -3.16 2.72 18.83
C VAL A 44 -3.08 3.67 17.63
N LEU A 45 -1.99 4.42 17.50
CA LEU A 45 -1.80 5.33 16.36
C LEU A 45 -1.73 4.57 15.02
N VAL A 46 -1.00 3.45 14.99
CA VAL A 46 -0.93 2.58 13.80
C VAL A 46 -2.31 2.02 13.44
N SER A 47 -3.11 1.62 14.43
CA SER A 47 -4.47 1.12 14.19
C SER A 47 -5.37 2.20 13.58
N ILE A 48 -5.31 3.43 14.08
CA ILE A 48 -6.05 4.57 13.53
C ILE A 48 -5.58 4.87 12.09
N ALA A 49 -4.26 4.87 11.85
CA ALA A 49 -3.70 5.10 10.52
C ALA A 49 -4.11 3.99 9.53
N ALA A 50 -4.07 2.73 9.96
CA ALA A 50 -4.50 1.59 9.15
C ALA A 50 -6.00 1.67 8.80
N LEU A 51 -6.85 2.03 9.79
CA LEU A 51 -8.28 2.19 9.56
C LEU A 51 -8.58 3.30 8.54
N SER A 52 -7.94 4.46 8.68
CA SER A 52 -8.12 5.57 7.72
C SER A 52 -7.65 5.21 6.31
N SER A 53 -6.55 4.46 6.19
CA SER A 53 -6.04 3.95 4.92
C SER A 53 -7.00 2.92 4.30
N ALA A 54 -7.54 2.00 5.10
CA ALA A 54 -8.50 0.99 4.64
C ALA A 54 -9.78 1.64 4.08
N ILE A 55 -10.30 2.67 4.77
CA ILE A 55 -11.46 3.44 4.27
C ILE A 55 -11.14 4.10 2.93
N SER A 56 -9.98 4.75 2.82
CA SER A 56 -9.57 5.44 1.59
C SER A 56 -9.39 4.49 0.41
N ILE A 57 -8.88 3.28 0.64
CA ILE A 57 -8.71 2.26 -0.41
C ILE A 57 -10.06 1.65 -0.82
N ALA A 58 -11.00 1.48 0.11
CA ALA A 58 -12.32 0.94 -0.18
C ALA A 58 -13.22 1.93 -0.94
N GLU A 59 -13.04 3.24 -0.72
CA GLU A 59 -13.92 4.31 -1.24
C GLU A 59 -14.09 4.29 -2.77
N PRO A 60 -13.05 4.12 -3.62
CA PRO A 60 -13.25 4.05 -5.07
C PRO A 60 -14.17 2.91 -5.51
N ALA A 61 -14.06 1.74 -4.87
CA ALA A 61 -14.90 0.59 -5.17
C ALA A 61 -16.35 0.82 -4.70
N VAL A 62 -16.53 1.43 -3.52
CA VAL A 62 -17.85 1.82 -3.00
C VAL A 62 -18.49 2.88 -3.91
N ALA A 63 -17.76 3.90 -4.31
CA ALA A 63 -18.24 4.94 -5.19
C ALA A 63 -18.73 4.36 -6.54
N TRP A 64 -17.92 3.49 -7.14
CA TRP A 64 -18.28 2.80 -8.37
C TRP A 64 -19.58 1.98 -8.23
N ALA A 65 -19.74 1.25 -7.12
CA ALA A 65 -20.96 0.48 -6.86
C ALA A 65 -22.19 1.39 -6.69
N VAL A 66 -22.02 2.54 -6.03
CA VAL A 66 -23.07 3.54 -5.85
C VAL A 66 -23.49 4.15 -7.20
N GLU A 67 -22.55 4.43 -8.09
CA GLU A 67 -22.86 4.90 -9.46
C GLU A 67 -23.66 3.86 -10.26
N LYS A 68 -23.57 2.58 -9.93
CA LYS A 68 -24.39 1.49 -10.50
C LYS A 68 -25.77 1.34 -9.84
N GLY A 69 -26.14 2.23 -8.92
CA GLY A 69 -27.44 2.24 -8.25
C GLY A 69 -27.51 1.40 -6.96
N ILE A 70 -26.38 0.87 -6.48
CA ILE A 70 -26.35 0.14 -5.20
C ILE A 70 -26.29 1.17 -4.06
N SER A 71 -27.09 0.96 -3.00
CA SER A 71 -27.01 1.86 -1.85
C SER A 71 -25.63 1.81 -1.19
N ARG A 72 -25.14 2.96 -0.70
CA ARG A 72 -23.80 3.09 -0.10
C ARG A 72 -23.56 2.11 1.04
N ILE A 73 -24.60 1.87 1.87
CA ILE A 73 -24.50 0.94 3.00
C ILE A 73 -24.27 -0.49 2.49
N VAL A 74 -25.03 -0.93 1.50
CA VAL A 74 -24.89 -2.28 0.92
C VAL A 74 -23.55 -2.42 0.21
N ALA A 75 -23.14 -1.42 -0.58
CA ALA A 75 -21.84 -1.42 -1.26
C ALA A 75 -20.68 -1.53 -0.25
N SER A 76 -20.67 -0.67 0.76
CA SER A 76 -19.64 -0.71 1.81
C SER A 76 -19.62 -2.03 2.58
N ALA A 77 -20.79 -2.50 2.99
CA ALA A 77 -20.90 -3.77 3.72
C ALA A 77 -20.38 -4.96 2.89
N THR A 78 -20.73 -5.03 1.62
CA THR A 78 -20.31 -6.11 0.72
C THR A 78 -18.79 -6.07 0.48
N ILE A 79 -18.25 -4.90 0.15
CA ILE A 79 -16.81 -4.74 -0.14
C ILE A 79 -15.97 -5.03 1.12
N CYS A 80 -16.36 -4.47 2.27
CA CYS A 80 -15.65 -4.70 3.53
C CYS A 80 -15.76 -6.15 4.00
N SER A 81 -16.91 -6.80 3.83
CA SER A 81 -17.06 -8.22 4.16
C SER A 81 -16.18 -9.09 3.28
N PHE A 82 -16.13 -8.82 1.97
CA PHE A 82 -15.25 -9.54 1.05
C PHE A 82 -13.77 -9.36 1.40
N ALA A 83 -13.36 -8.12 1.69
CA ALA A 83 -12.00 -7.82 2.15
C ALA A 83 -11.67 -8.53 3.47
N TRP A 84 -12.63 -8.60 4.39
CA TRP A 84 -12.46 -9.29 5.67
C TRP A 84 -12.26 -10.80 5.47
N PHE A 85 -13.04 -11.46 4.60
CA PHE A 85 -12.86 -12.89 4.30
C PHE A 85 -11.48 -13.19 3.68
N ILE A 86 -11.01 -12.35 2.76
CA ILE A 86 -9.65 -12.47 2.21
C ILE A 86 -8.61 -12.24 3.32
N GLY A 87 -8.85 -11.26 4.18
CA GLY A 87 -7.99 -10.96 5.33
C GLY A 87 -7.86 -12.14 6.32
N LEU A 88 -8.93 -12.89 6.54
CA LEU A 88 -8.86 -14.14 7.34
C LEU A 88 -7.88 -15.14 6.74
N GLY A 89 -7.89 -15.34 5.42
CA GLY A 89 -6.91 -16.18 4.73
C GLY A 89 -5.48 -15.71 4.94
N SER A 90 -5.25 -14.39 4.94
CA SER A 90 -3.94 -13.81 5.25
C SER A 90 -3.50 -14.10 6.69
N VAL A 91 -4.40 -13.96 7.68
CA VAL A 91 -4.09 -14.28 9.09
C VAL A 91 -3.77 -15.77 9.25
N LEU A 92 -4.59 -16.64 8.67
CA LEU A 92 -4.39 -18.09 8.73
C LEU A 92 -3.06 -18.52 8.08
N SER A 93 -2.59 -17.81 7.08
CA SER A 93 -1.33 -18.13 6.39
C SER A 93 -0.08 -17.95 7.26
N PHE A 94 -0.17 -17.23 8.38
CA PHE A 94 0.92 -17.11 9.36
C PHE A 94 0.92 -18.22 10.42
N ASN A 95 -0.17 -18.99 10.53
CA ASN A 95 -0.33 -20.04 11.52
C ASN A 95 -0.73 -21.38 10.88
N GLU A 96 -2.01 -21.69 10.86
CA GLU A 96 -2.55 -22.99 10.41
C GLU A 96 -2.19 -23.32 8.94
N TRP A 97 -2.12 -22.31 8.10
CA TRP A 97 -1.84 -22.47 6.67
C TRP A 97 -0.39 -22.16 6.29
N SER A 98 0.52 -22.05 7.24
CA SER A 98 1.94 -21.77 6.96
C SER A 98 2.62 -22.85 6.11
N GLU A 99 2.15 -24.10 6.22
CA GLU A 99 2.61 -25.25 5.43
C GLU A 99 2.04 -25.29 4.00
N TYR A 100 0.87 -24.67 3.78
CA TYR A 100 0.23 -24.63 2.47
C TYR A 100 0.84 -23.53 1.60
N LYS A 101 1.75 -23.93 0.71
CA LYS A 101 2.46 -22.98 -0.17
C LYS A 101 1.96 -23.11 -1.60
N LEU A 102 1.51 -22.00 -2.18
CA LEU A 102 1.22 -21.85 -3.59
C LEU A 102 2.46 -21.29 -4.32
N PHE A 103 3.04 -22.02 -5.26
CA PHE A 103 4.29 -21.61 -5.93
C PHE A 103 5.45 -21.29 -4.95
N GLY A 104 5.52 -22.00 -3.82
CA GLY A 104 6.53 -21.78 -2.80
C GLY A 104 6.29 -20.57 -1.88
N LYS A 105 5.16 -19.88 -2.03
CA LYS A 105 4.76 -18.70 -1.25
C LYS A 105 3.54 -19.02 -0.38
N THR A 106 3.44 -18.39 0.79
CA THR A 106 2.24 -18.45 1.62
C THR A 106 1.09 -17.66 0.96
N PHE A 107 -0.14 -17.84 1.44
CA PHE A 107 -1.27 -17.08 0.91
C PHE A 107 -1.07 -15.56 1.06
N PHE A 108 -0.52 -15.11 2.18
CA PHE A 108 -0.17 -13.71 2.38
C PHE A 108 0.88 -13.25 1.36
N ASP A 109 1.97 -14.02 1.17
CA ASP A 109 3.04 -13.65 0.22
C ASP A 109 2.54 -13.57 -1.23
N VAL A 110 1.57 -14.41 -1.60
CA VAL A 110 0.93 -14.36 -2.93
C VAL A 110 0.13 -13.07 -3.10
N LEU A 111 -0.68 -12.69 -2.09
CA LEU A 111 -1.44 -11.45 -2.12
C LEU A 111 -0.53 -10.22 -2.12
N ASP A 112 0.52 -10.23 -1.29
CA ASP A 112 1.50 -9.14 -1.23
C ASP A 112 2.24 -9.01 -2.58
N PHE A 113 2.70 -10.10 -3.15
CA PHE A 113 3.32 -10.10 -4.48
C PHE A 113 2.38 -9.57 -5.57
N LEU A 114 1.13 -10.01 -5.57
CA LEU A 114 0.12 -9.56 -6.53
C LEU A 114 -0.14 -8.05 -6.41
N THR A 115 -0.30 -7.56 -5.19
CA THR A 115 -0.59 -6.14 -4.95
C THR A 115 0.64 -5.26 -5.14
N SER A 116 1.76 -5.59 -4.51
CA SER A 116 2.96 -4.74 -4.46
C SER A 116 3.80 -4.82 -5.73
N SER A 117 3.99 -6.04 -6.29
CA SER A 117 4.85 -6.24 -7.46
C SER A 117 4.12 -6.14 -8.79
N ILE A 118 2.80 -6.34 -8.83
CA ILE A 118 2.02 -6.33 -10.08
C ILE A 118 1.05 -5.16 -10.11
N MET A 119 0.07 -5.11 -9.20
CA MET A 119 -1.05 -4.15 -9.30
C MET A 119 -0.60 -2.70 -9.07
N LEU A 120 0.26 -2.43 -8.10
CA LEU A 120 0.77 -1.09 -7.81
C LEU A 120 1.57 -0.50 -8.98
N PRO A 121 2.60 -1.18 -9.54
CA PRO A 121 3.32 -0.65 -10.69
C PRO A 121 2.44 -0.51 -11.93
N LEU A 122 1.58 -1.48 -12.23
CA LEU A 122 0.66 -1.38 -13.37
C LEU A 122 -0.33 -0.23 -13.21
N GLY A 123 -0.92 -0.07 -12.03
CA GLY A 123 -1.81 1.04 -11.73
C GLY A 123 -1.11 2.39 -11.89
N GLY A 124 0.09 2.52 -11.32
CA GLY A 124 0.91 3.73 -11.46
C GLY A 124 1.28 4.04 -12.92
N LEU A 125 1.62 3.00 -13.71
CA LEU A 125 1.93 3.12 -15.13
C LEU A 125 0.71 3.59 -15.93
N LEU A 126 -0.45 2.97 -15.71
CA LEU A 126 -1.71 3.34 -16.37
C LEU A 126 -2.11 4.78 -16.06
N ILE A 127 -2.00 5.21 -14.80
CA ILE A 127 -2.26 6.59 -14.38
C ILE A 127 -1.28 7.55 -15.05
N ALA A 128 0.02 7.24 -15.05
CA ALA A 128 1.04 8.08 -15.68
C ALA A 128 0.80 8.24 -17.19
N ILE A 129 0.45 7.16 -17.87
CA ILE A 129 0.09 7.18 -19.29
C ILE A 129 -1.20 7.99 -19.50
N PHE A 130 -2.25 7.74 -18.73
CA PHE A 130 -3.51 8.43 -18.87
C PHE A 130 -3.36 9.94 -18.68
N VAL A 131 -2.73 10.38 -17.60
CA VAL A 131 -2.53 11.80 -17.31
C VAL A 131 -1.53 12.44 -18.29
N GLY A 132 -0.46 11.73 -18.63
CA GLY A 132 0.58 12.25 -19.52
C GLY A 132 0.16 12.41 -20.98
N TRP A 133 -0.68 11.48 -21.50
CA TRP A 133 -0.96 11.38 -22.93
C TRP A 133 -2.42 11.64 -23.29
N PHE A 134 -3.38 11.22 -22.48
CA PHE A 134 -4.81 11.30 -22.78
C PHE A 134 -5.49 12.53 -22.19
N MET A 135 -5.09 13.00 -21.02
CA MET A 135 -5.71 14.19 -20.43
C MET A 135 -5.29 15.48 -21.13
N SER A 136 -6.27 16.39 -21.32
CA SER A 136 -6.02 17.70 -21.91
C SER A 136 -5.20 18.59 -20.97
N THR A 137 -4.31 19.40 -21.55
CA THR A 137 -3.44 20.33 -20.82
C THR A 137 -4.23 21.30 -19.95
N ASP A 138 -5.34 21.80 -20.48
CA ASP A 138 -6.18 22.81 -19.80
C ASP A 138 -6.88 22.23 -18.58
N MET A 139 -7.37 20.99 -18.67
CA MET A 139 -7.96 20.28 -17.53
C MET A 139 -6.95 20.08 -16.42
N ILE A 140 -5.74 19.59 -16.76
CA ILE A 140 -4.67 19.35 -15.77
C ILE A 140 -4.27 20.67 -15.10
N ARG A 141 -4.06 21.75 -15.86
CA ARG A 141 -3.70 23.07 -15.32
C ARG A 141 -4.75 23.62 -14.36
N LYS A 142 -6.02 23.46 -14.72
CA LYS A 142 -7.14 23.92 -13.90
C LYS A 142 -7.18 23.19 -12.56
N GLU A 143 -7.05 21.87 -12.58
CA GLU A 143 -7.08 21.06 -11.36
C GLU A 143 -5.84 21.28 -10.48
N MET A 144 -4.65 21.33 -11.05
CA MET A 144 -3.40 21.51 -10.30
C MET A 144 -3.16 22.97 -9.88
N ARG A 145 -3.94 23.94 -10.39
CA ARG A 145 -3.79 25.37 -10.10
C ARG A 145 -2.37 25.90 -10.33
N MET A 146 -1.62 25.27 -11.22
CA MET A 146 -0.23 25.68 -11.54
C MET A 146 -0.23 26.93 -12.39
N LYS A 147 0.35 28.01 -11.84
CA LYS A 147 0.48 29.30 -12.53
C LYS A 147 1.77 29.44 -13.35
N ASN A 148 2.80 28.65 -13.03
CA ASN A 148 4.10 28.74 -13.68
C ASN A 148 4.21 27.74 -14.83
N ASP A 149 4.37 28.25 -16.04
CA ASP A 149 4.44 27.46 -17.27
C ASP A 149 5.66 26.55 -17.34
N VAL A 150 6.80 26.98 -16.81
CA VAL A 150 8.04 26.19 -16.81
C VAL A 150 7.88 24.98 -15.89
N ILE A 151 7.39 25.20 -14.67
CA ILE A 151 7.16 24.12 -13.70
C ILE A 151 6.17 23.11 -14.26
N PHE A 152 5.09 23.57 -14.88
CA PHE A 152 4.10 22.71 -15.51
C PHE A 152 4.71 21.86 -16.64
N THR A 153 5.52 22.47 -17.51
CA THR A 153 6.15 21.77 -18.63
C THR A 153 7.14 20.72 -18.15
N VAL A 154 7.98 21.04 -17.17
CA VAL A 154 8.93 20.09 -16.56
C VAL A 154 8.19 18.94 -15.89
N TRP A 155 7.17 19.25 -15.08
CA TRP A 155 6.34 18.22 -14.42
C TRP A 155 5.68 17.28 -15.43
N ARG A 156 5.10 17.84 -16.51
CA ARG A 156 4.46 17.04 -17.55
C ARG A 156 5.46 16.18 -18.33
N PHE A 157 6.66 16.70 -18.58
CA PHE A 157 7.74 15.94 -19.21
C PHE A 157 8.15 14.73 -18.33
N ILE A 158 8.36 14.98 -17.04
CA ILE A 158 8.69 13.90 -16.08
C ILE A 158 7.60 12.83 -16.07
N LEU A 159 6.34 13.24 -15.94
CA LEU A 159 5.21 12.31 -15.89
C LEU A 159 5.02 11.52 -17.18
N ARG A 160 5.33 12.15 -18.33
CA ARG A 160 5.11 11.55 -19.65
C ARG A 160 6.22 10.58 -20.06
N PHE A 161 7.46 10.85 -19.68
CA PHE A 161 8.61 10.07 -20.14
C PHE A 161 9.36 9.39 -19.00
N ILE A 162 9.74 10.13 -17.97
CA ILE A 162 10.57 9.59 -16.89
C ILE A 162 9.80 8.61 -16.01
N SER A 163 8.58 8.99 -15.59
CA SER A 163 7.78 8.15 -14.69
C SER A 163 7.42 6.79 -15.30
N PRO A 164 6.94 6.67 -16.56
CA PRO A 164 6.66 5.36 -17.15
C PRO A 164 7.90 4.48 -17.27
N VAL A 165 9.05 5.04 -17.63
CA VAL A 165 10.30 4.29 -17.72
C VAL A 165 10.73 3.79 -16.33
N ALA A 166 10.75 4.67 -15.34
CA ALA A 166 11.10 4.30 -13.97
C ALA A 166 10.17 3.24 -13.38
N ILE A 167 8.85 3.40 -13.57
CA ILE A 167 7.86 2.42 -13.09
C ILE A 167 8.04 1.08 -13.81
N THR A 168 8.30 1.08 -15.11
CA THR A 168 8.54 -0.15 -15.88
C THR A 168 9.79 -0.88 -15.37
N LEU A 169 10.87 -0.17 -15.07
CA LEU A 169 12.07 -0.77 -14.48
C LEU A 169 11.79 -1.38 -13.11
N ILE A 170 11.05 -0.68 -12.24
CA ILE A 170 10.64 -1.20 -10.94
C ILE A 170 9.74 -2.44 -11.11
N PHE A 171 8.84 -2.43 -12.09
CA PHE A 171 7.96 -3.55 -12.38
C PHE A 171 8.74 -4.79 -12.82
N ILE A 172 9.69 -4.64 -13.75
CA ILE A 172 10.53 -5.74 -14.24
C ILE A 172 11.40 -6.31 -13.11
N ASN A 173 11.97 -5.44 -12.26
CA ASN A 173 12.73 -5.86 -11.08
C ASN A 173 11.84 -6.61 -10.08
N GLY A 174 10.63 -6.11 -9.83
CA GLY A 174 9.66 -6.76 -8.93
C GLY A 174 9.21 -8.15 -9.40
N LEU A 175 9.28 -8.42 -10.69
CA LEU A 175 9.04 -9.75 -11.28
C LEU A 175 10.26 -10.68 -11.21
N GLY A 176 11.42 -10.18 -10.76
CA GLY A 176 12.66 -10.94 -10.70
C GLY A 176 13.31 -11.19 -12.07
N LEU A 177 13.05 -10.33 -13.05
CA LEU A 177 13.58 -10.40 -14.40
C LEU A 177 14.85 -9.57 -14.62
N LEU A 178 15.22 -8.76 -13.63
CA LEU A 178 16.46 -7.97 -13.56
C LEU A 178 17.29 -8.36 -12.35
#